data_ed0a479dfba824060e9284281ebe3eeb
#
_entry.id   ed0a479dfba824060e9284281ebe3eeb
#
_cell.length_a   1.000
_cell.length_b   1.000
_cell.length_c   1.000
_cell.angle_alpha   90.00
_cell.angle_beta   90.00
_cell.angle_gamma   90.00
#
_symmetry.space_group_name_H-M   'P 1'
#
loop_
_entity.id
_entity.type
_entity.pdbx_description
1 polymer ?
#
loop_
_entity_poly.entity_id
_entity_poly.type
_entity_poly.pdbx_seq_one_letter_code
_entity_poly.pdbx_strand_id
1 'polypeptide(L)'
;MLIPDFDGKDEPLRLVMEASPDILDHNLETVERLQKPVRKRARYDRSLQVLARAKAMAAELGNPVHTKSSIMVGLGEEHDELLTTFRDLRSVDCDILTIGQYLRPTMEHLPLVRYYTPEEFAALRDDALAMGFKHVESGPLVRSSYHARDQVPSDSPALRGRRARDAATASTVRGEVA
;
A
#
# COMPACT_ATOMS: atom_id res chain seq x y z
N MET A 1 -3.22 7.59 -2.75
CA MET A 1 -4.69 7.70 -2.53
C MET A 1 -5.19 6.37 -1.97
N LEU A 2 -5.84 6.36 -0.80
CA LEU A 2 -6.46 5.14 -0.21
C LEU A 2 -7.90 5.02 -0.70
N ILE A 3 -8.29 3.83 -1.18
CA ILE A 3 -9.61 3.55 -1.73
C ILE A 3 -10.27 2.33 -1.07
N PRO A 4 -11.62 2.23 -1.05
CA PRO A 4 -12.33 1.01 -0.71
C PRO A 4 -12.28 0.01 -1.87
N ASP A 5 -12.87 -1.20 -1.67
CA ASP A 5 -12.95 -2.21 -2.73
C ASP A 5 -14.08 -1.99 -3.75
N PHE A 6 -14.88 -0.94 -3.58
CA PHE A 6 -16.03 -0.56 -4.43
C PHE A 6 -17.01 -1.72 -4.70
N ASP A 7 -17.09 -2.69 -3.80
CA ASP A 7 -17.88 -3.94 -4.00
C ASP A 7 -17.49 -4.68 -5.30
N GLY A 8 -16.27 -4.50 -5.77
CA GLY A 8 -15.75 -5.10 -7.00
C GLY A 8 -16.21 -4.42 -8.30
N LYS A 9 -16.80 -3.21 -8.24
CA LYS A 9 -17.25 -2.47 -9.42
C LYS A 9 -16.08 -1.78 -10.13
N ASP A 10 -16.07 -1.82 -11.47
CA ASP A 10 -15.02 -1.21 -12.28
C ASP A 10 -15.16 0.30 -12.44
N GLU A 11 -16.40 0.79 -12.57
CA GLU A 11 -16.68 2.19 -12.88
C GLU A 11 -16.04 3.16 -11.86
N PRO A 12 -16.26 3.04 -10.54
CA PRO A 12 -15.64 3.94 -9.58
C PRO A 12 -14.10 3.78 -9.52
N LEU A 13 -13.57 2.57 -9.75
CA LEU A 13 -12.13 2.38 -9.83
C LEU A 13 -11.54 3.08 -11.05
N ARG A 14 -12.22 3.02 -12.21
CA ARG A 14 -11.80 3.71 -13.43
C ARG A 14 -11.73 5.22 -13.25
N LEU A 15 -12.72 5.83 -12.59
CA LEU A 15 -12.71 7.27 -12.29
C LEU A 15 -11.48 7.67 -11.43
N VAL A 16 -11.11 6.81 -10.46
CA VAL A 16 -9.89 7.02 -9.68
C VAL A 16 -8.64 6.94 -10.56
N MET A 17 -8.58 5.96 -11.46
CA MET A 17 -7.41 5.75 -12.32
C MET A 17 -7.26 6.85 -13.39
N GLU A 18 -8.36 7.39 -13.90
CA GLU A 18 -8.37 8.56 -14.79
C GLU A 18 -7.80 9.82 -14.12
N ALA A 19 -7.94 9.96 -12.80
CA ALA A 19 -7.29 11.02 -12.02
C ALA A 19 -5.77 10.86 -11.86
N SER A 20 -5.19 9.75 -12.39
CA SER A 20 -3.75 9.47 -12.46
C SER A 20 -3.04 9.57 -11.09
N PRO A 21 -3.43 8.80 -10.06
CA PRO A 21 -2.74 8.81 -8.78
C PRO A 21 -1.33 8.22 -8.93
N ASP A 22 -0.32 8.78 -8.26
CA ASP A 22 1.03 8.19 -8.22
C ASP A 22 1.05 6.85 -7.49
N ILE A 23 0.34 6.79 -6.36
CA ILE A 23 0.17 5.59 -5.54
C ILE A 23 -1.31 5.38 -5.29
N LEU A 24 -1.81 4.20 -5.66
CA LEU A 24 -3.12 3.70 -5.29
C LEU A 24 -2.96 2.72 -4.13
N ASP A 25 -3.60 3.02 -3.01
CA ASP A 25 -3.53 2.24 -1.78
C ASP A 25 -4.88 1.54 -1.53
N HIS A 26 -4.84 0.22 -1.38
CA HIS A 26 -5.97 -0.57 -0.93
C HIS A 26 -5.49 -1.63 0.07
N ASN A 27 -5.89 -1.46 1.33
CA ASN A 27 -5.40 -2.30 2.42
C ASN A 27 -6.06 -3.68 2.43
N LEU A 28 -5.24 -4.72 2.53
CA LEU A 28 -5.68 -6.09 2.78
C LEU A 28 -6.04 -6.32 4.25
N GLU A 29 -5.39 -5.57 5.15
CA GLU A 29 -5.53 -5.49 6.62
C GLU A 29 -5.04 -6.71 7.38
N THR A 30 -5.24 -7.94 6.90
CA THR A 30 -4.83 -9.17 7.57
C THR A 30 -4.77 -10.35 6.61
N VAL A 31 -4.30 -11.51 7.08
CA VAL A 31 -4.25 -12.77 6.33
C VAL A 31 -5.64 -13.32 6.00
N GLU A 32 -5.75 -14.20 5.01
CA GLU A 32 -7.04 -14.69 4.50
C GLU A 32 -7.94 -15.29 5.59
N ARG A 33 -7.41 -16.15 6.44
CA ARG A 33 -8.16 -16.80 7.53
C ARG A 33 -8.82 -15.79 8.48
N LEU A 34 -8.16 -14.66 8.71
CA LEU A 34 -8.63 -13.62 9.63
C LEU A 34 -9.48 -12.52 8.97
N GLN A 35 -9.68 -12.56 7.63
CA GLN A 35 -10.47 -11.52 6.95
C GLN A 35 -11.89 -11.38 7.51
N LYS A 36 -12.61 -12.49 7.64
CA LYS A 36 -14.01 -12.46 8.07
C LYS A 36 -14.21 -11.88 9.48
N PRO A 37 -13.43 -12.25 10.51
CA PRO A 37 -13.54 -11.62 11.82
C PRO A 37 -13.05 -10.18 11.89
N VAL A 38 -12.01 -9.79 11.11
CA VAL A 38 -11.43 -8.44 11.11
C VAL A 38 -12.28 -7.48 10.27
N ARG A 39 -12.76 -7.91 9.09
CA ARG A 39 -13.43 -7.06 8.09
C ARG A 39 -14.69 -7.75 7.57
N LYS A 40 -15.78 -7.65 8.30
CA LYS A 40 -17.05 -8.38 8.04
C LYS A 40 -17.59 -8.27 6.60
N ARG A 41 -17.34 -7.15 5.89
CA ARG A 41 -17.85 -6.87 4.54
C ARG A 41 -16.79 -7.00 3.45
N ALA A 42 -15.52 -6.95 3.78
CA ALA A 42 -14.45 -7.08 2.82
C ALA A 42 -14.15 -8.57 2.53
N ARG A 43 -13.60 -8.81 1.36
CA ARG A 43 -13.19 -10.15 0.91
C ARG A 43 -11.74 -10.09 0.49
N TYR A 44 -10.98 -11.12 0.87
CA TYR A 44 -9.55 -11.22 0.59
C TYR A 44 -9.27 -11.21 -0.92
N ASP A 45 -9.97 -12.09 -1.66
CA ASP A 45 -9.86 -12.20 -3.12
C ASP A 45 -10.23 -10.90 -3.83
N ARG A 46 -11.31 -10.22 -3.39
CA ARG A 46 -11.75 -8.95 -3.97
C ARG A 46 -10.73 -7.83 -3.73
N SER A 47 -10.10 -7.80 -2.57
CA SER A 47 -9.04 -6.82 -2.27
C SER A 47 -7.82 -7.01 -3.19
N LEU A 48 -7.40 -8.24 -3.46
CA LEU A 48 -6.34 -8.53 -4.44
C LEU A 48 -6.77 -8.13 -5.85
N GLN A 49 -8.02 -8.44 -6.24
CA GLN A 49 -8.56 -8.06 -7.55
C GLN A 49 -8.58 -6.55 -7.78
N VAL A 50 -8.89 -5.74 -6.77
CA VAL A 50 -8.85 -4.27 -6.88
C VAL A 50 -7.45 -3.80 -7.28
N LEU A 51 -6.41 -4.32 -6.64
CA LEU A 51 -5.02 -3.97 -6.95
C LEU A 51 -4.62 -4.42 -8.37
N ALA A 52 -4.97 -5.66 -8.75
CA ALA A 52 -4.72 -6.18 -10.09
C ALA A 52 -5.40 -5.33 -11.18
N ARG A 53 -6.68 -4.99 -10.97
CA ARG A 53 -7.47 -4.19 -11.92
C ARG A 53 -6.96 -2.76 -12.03
N ALA A 54 -6.50 -2.16 -10.91
CA ALA A 54 -5.85 -0.86 -10.95
C ALA A 54 -4.61 -0.86 -11.84
N LYS A 55 -3.77 -1.89 -11.76
CA LYS A 55 -2.60 -2.07 -12.65
C LYS A 55 -3.02 -2.20 -14.11
N ALA A 56 -4.02 -3.02 -14.41
CA ALA A 56 -4.52 -3.21 -15.77
C ALA A 56 -5.09 -1.89 -16.34
N MET A 57 -5.91 -1.18 -15.59
CA MET A 57 -6.47 0.12 -16.01
C MET A 57 -5.38 1.18 -16.19
N ALA A 58 -4.35 1.21 -15.34
CA ALA A 58 -3.20 2.09 -15.49
C ALA A 58 -2.47 1.86 -16.81
N ALA A 59 -2.29 0.59 -17.19
CA ALA A 59 -1.68 0.22 -18.48
C ALA A 59 -2.55 0.64 -19.67
N GLU A 60 -3.88 0.43 -19.61
CA GLU A 60 -4.82 0.87 -20.64
C GLU A 60 -4.83 2.40 -20.83
N LEU A 61 -4.75 3.16 -19.74
CA LEU A 61 -4.76 4.63 -19.75
C LEU A 61 -3.39 5.24 -20.07
N GLY A 62 -2.34 4.44 -20.14
CA GLY A 62 -0.96 4.93 -20.29
C GLY A 62 -0.43 5.70 -19.08
N ASN A 63 -1.07 5.55 -17.92
CA ASN A 63 -0.76 6.24 -16.68
C ASN A 63 -0.17 5.27 -15.65
N PRO A 64 1.16 5.09 -15.56
CA PRO A 64 1.75 4.16 -14.62
C PRO A 64 1.39 4.52 -13.18
N VAL A 65 0.98 3.52 -12.40
CA VAL A 65 0.62 3.64 -10.99
C VAL A 65 1.43 2.66 -10.14
N HIS A 66 1.86 3.08 -8.96
CA HIS A 66 2.34 2.16 -7.93
C HIS A 66 1.17 1.73 -7.06
N THR A 67 1.03 0.43 -6.85
CA THR A 67 0.00 -0.09 -5.95
C THR A 67 0.61 -0.38 -4.59
N LYS A 68 -0.18 -0.11 -3.56
CA LYS A 68 0.21 -0.26 -2.16
C LYS A 68 -0.86 -1.01 -1.39
N SER A 69 -0.43 -1.80 -0.41
CA SER A 69 -1.30 -2.44 0.56
C SER A 69 -0.71 -2.36 1.97
N SER A 70 -1.57 -2.54 2.96
CA SER A 70 -1.20 -2.58 4.38
C SER A 70 -1.76 -3.81 5.05
N ILE A 71 -0.99 -4.37 5.99
CA ILE A 71 -1.44 -5.41 6.90
C ILE A 71 -1.11 -5.05 8.34
N MET A 72 -1.95 -5.52 9.25
CA MET A 72 -1.73 -5.46 10.69
C MET A 72 -1.34 -6.83 11.21
N VAL A 73 -0.38 -6.88 12.14
CA VAL A 73 0.05 -8.09 12.83
C VAL A 73 -0.31 -8.03 14.31
N GLY A 74 -0.45 -9.19 14.95
CA GLY A 74 -0.84 -9.33 16.35
C GLY A 74 -2.29 -9.78 16.57
N LEU A 75 -2.98 -10.23 15.52
CA LEU A 75 -4.36 -10.73 15.53
C LEU A 75 -4.44 -12.26 15.63
N GLY A 76 -3.28 -12.96 15.69
CA GLY A 76 -3.18 -14.43 15.75
C GLY A 76 -2.92 -15.08 14.40
N GLU A 77 -2.39 -14.33 13.47
CA GLU A 77 -1.82 -14.85 12.22
C GLU A 77 -0.54 -15.65 12.48
N GLU A 78 -0.34 -16.69 11.68
CA GLU A 78 0.88 -17.47 11.66
C GLU A 78 1.89 -16.89 10.66
N HIS A 79 3.19 -17.14 10.86
CA HIS A 79 4.25 -16.61 9.98
C HIS A 79 4.05 -17.05 8.52
N ASP A 80 3.73 -18.31 8.27
CA ASP A 80 3.51 -18.84 6.93
C ASP A 80 2.29 -18.22 6.24
N GLU A 81 1.27 -17.81 7.01
CA GLU A 81 0.12 -17.07 6.47
C GLU A 81 0.52 -15.66 6.01
N LEU A 82 1.43 -14.99 6.74
CA LEU A 82 1.98 -13.70 6.34
C LEU A 82 2.79 -13.83 5.05
N LEU A 83 3.68 -14.83 4.97
CA LEU A 83 4.45 -15.10 3.75
C LEU A 83 3.56 -15.45 2.56
N THR A 84 2.47 -16.18 2.77
CA THR A 84 1.47 -16.45 1.73
C THR A 84 0.78 -15.16 1.28
N THR A 85 0.36 -14.33 2.22
CA THR A 85 -0.24 -13.02 1.93
C THR A 85 0.70 -12.11 1.14
N PHE A 86 2.00 -12.12 1.43
CA PHE A 86 3.00 -11.37 0.67
C PHE A 86 3.12 -11.89 -0.77
N ARG A 87 3.14 -13.22 -0.97
CA ARG A 87 3.14 -13.83 -2.32
C ARG A 87 1.88 -13.47 -3.10
N ASP A 88 0.71 -13.50 -2.45
CA ASP A 88 -0.57 -13.15 -3.08
C ASP A 88 -0.59 -11.67 -3.53
N LEU A 89 -0.11 -10.75 -2.68
CA LEU A 89 0.06 -9.35 -3.06
C LEU A 89 1.06 -9.18 -4.21
N ARG A 90 2.17 -9.92 -4.22
CA ARG A 90 3.11 -9.88 -5.34
C ARG A 90 2.55 -10.49 -6.62
N SER A 91 1.67 -11.49 -6.53
CA SER A 91 1.02 -12.10 -7.70
C SER A 91 0.13 -11.12 -8.48
N VAL A 92 -0.36 -10.06 -7.80
CA VAL A 92 -1.12 -8.95 -8.40
C VAL A 92 -0.28 -7.70 -8.62
N ASP A 93 1.05 -7.85 -8.62
CA ASP A 93 2.04 -6.79 -8.84
C ASP A 93 1.91 -5.60 -7.88
N CYS A 94 1.60 -5.87 -6.59
CA CYS A 94 1.62 -4.84 -5.55
C CYS A 94 3.06 -4.39 -5.28
N ASP A 95 3.34 -3.09 -5.41
CA ASP A 95 4.69 -2.54 -5.33
C ASP A 95 5.14 -2.25 -3.91
N ILE A 96 4.23 -1.79 -3.04
CA ILE A 96 4.54 -1.24 -1.73
C ILE A 96 3.74 -1.97 -0.65
N LEU A 97 4.41 -2.37 0.42
CA LEU A 97 3.77 -2.99 1.57
C LEU A 97 4.06 -2.21 2.85
N THR A 98 3.05 -2.01 3.68
CA THR A 98 3.21 -1.54 5.06
C THR A 98 2.74 -2.59 6.06
N ILE A 99 3.54 -2.82 7.10
CA ILE A 99 3.27 -3.81 8.15
C ILE A 99 3.29 -3.08 9.50
N GLY A 100 2.15 -3.04 10.19
CA GLY A 100 2.02 -2.35 11.46
C GLY A 100 1.44 -3.22 12.56
N GLN A 101 1.69 -2.86 13.83
CA GLN A 101 1.08 -3.53 14.96
C GLN A 101 -0.43 -3.21 15.06
N TYR A 102 -1.25 -4.24 15.20
CA TYR A 102 -2.63 -4.07 15.60
C TYR A 102 -2.69 -3.54 17.04
N LEU A 103 -3.36 -2.41 17.22
CA LEU A 103 -3.67 -1.83 18.52
C LEU A 103 -5.19 -1.85 18.68
N ARG A 104 -5.68 -2.57 19.68
CA ARG A 104 -7.12 -2.74 19.92
C ARG A 104 -7.77 -1.39 20.24
N PRO A 105 -8.68 -0.85 19.40
CA PRO A 105 -9.25 0.48 19.65
C PRO A 105 -10.19 0.52 20.86
N THR A 106 -11.08 -0.49 21.00
CA THR A 106 -12.04 -0.63 22.11
C THR A 106 -12.24 -2.10 22.44
N MET A 107 -12.89 -2.39 23.56
CA MET A 107 -13.21 -3.77 23.98
C MET A 107 -14.17 -4.51 23.04
N GLU A 108 -14.86 -3.80 22.15
CA GLU A 108 -15.75 -4.38 21.14
C GLU A 108 -14.98 -4.92 19.91
N HIS A 109 -13.75 -4.47 19.71
CA HIS A 109 -12.87 -4.94 18.64
C HIS A 109 -12.19 -6.26 19.03
N LEU A 110 -11.63 -6.94 18.03
CA LEU A 110 -10.91 -8.19 18.25
C LEU A 110 -9.82 -8.01 19.32
N PRO A 111 -9.62 -9.00 20.20
CA PRO A 111 -8.55 -8.93 21.17
C PRO A 111 -7.19 -8.95 20.47
N LEU A 112 -6.24 -8.20 21.02
CA LEU A 112 -4.84 -8.35 20.68
C LEU A 112 -4.36 -9.72 21.16
N VAL A 113 -3.73 -10.51 20.30
CA VAL A 113 -3.15 -11.81 20.64
C VAL A 113 -1.73 -11.65 21.16
N ARG A 114 -0.91 -10.87 20.46
CA ARG A 114 0.46 -10.57 20.90
C ARG A 114 1.00 -9.27 20.30
N TYR A 115 2.06 -8.76 20.90
CA TYR A 115 2.91 -7.74 20.31
C TYR A 115 4.07 -8.42 19.58
N TYR A 116 4.41 -7.90 18.40
CA TYR A 116 5.63 -8.25 17.67
C TYR A 116 6.79 -7.39 18.16
N THR A 117 7.98 -7.97 18.21
CA THR A 117 9.20 -7.23 18.55
C THR A 117 9.73 -6.43 17.36
N PRO A 118 10.59 -5.43 17.57
CA PRO A 118 11.23 -4.72 16.47
C PRO A 118 12.02 -5.65 15.53
N GLU A 119 12.63 -6.71 16.07
CA GLU A 119 13.39 -7.70 15.31
C GLU A 119 12.48 -8.54 14.41
N GLU A 120 11.28 -8.92 14.90
CA GLU A 120 10.27 -9.62 14.10
C GLU A 120 9.74 -8.71 12.96
N PHE A 121 9.52 -7.42 13.23
CA PHE A 121 9.19 -6.45 12.18
C PHE A 121 10.30 -6.31 11.13
N ALA A 122 11.56 -6.31 11.55
CA ALA A 122 12.69 -6.26 10.64
C ALA A 122 12.75 -7.53 9.76
N ALA A 123 12.56 -8.71 10.34
CA ALA A 123 12.49 -9.97 9.60
C ALA A 123 11.36 -9.98 8.56
N LEU A 124 10.15 -9.57 8.93
CA LEU A 124 9.02 -9.46 8.00
C LEU A 124 9.29 -8.47 6.85
N ARG A 125 10.01 -7.37 7.12
CA ARG A 125 10.43 -6.44 6.08
C ARG A 125 11.39 -7.11 5.10
N ASP A 126 12.39 -7.81 5.62
CA ASP A 126 13.42 -8.45 4.80
C ASP A 126 12.82 -9.57 3.95
N ASP A 127 11.88 -10.37 4.51
CA ASP A 127 11.11 -11.38 3.78
C ASP A 127 10.31 -10.76 2.62
N ALA A 128 9.60 -9.67 2.88
CA ALA A 128 8.82 -8.97 1.86
C ALA A 128 9.72 -8.37 0.76
N LEU A 129 10.83 -7.73 1.12
CA LEU A 129 11.81 -7.20 0.15
C LEU A 129 12.39 -8.33 -0.71
N ALA A 130 12.71 -9.48 -0.13
CA ALA A 130 13.20 -10.65 -0.85
C ALA A 130 12.17 -11.20 -1.85
N MET A 131 10.86 -11.00 -1.60
CA MET A 131 9.77 -11.35 -2.53
C MET A 131 9.55 -10.33 -3.65
N GLY A 132 10.31 -9.21 -3.66
CA GLY A 132 10.30 -8.24 -4.75
C GLY A 132 9.35 -7.06 -4.56
N PHE A 133 8.91 -6.74 -3.34
CA PHE A 133 8.30 -5.44 -3.08
C PHE A 133 9.34 -4.33 -3.30
N LYS A 134 8.94 -3.24 -3.94
CA LYS A 134 9.84 -2.11 -4.23
C LYS A 134 10.14 -1.27 -2.99
N HIS A 135 9.16 -1.22 -2.07
CA HIS A 135 9.29 -0.53 -0.80
C HIS A 135 8.50 -1.25 0.30
N VAL A 136 9.09 -1.37 1.49
CA VAL A 136 8.44 -1.98 2.66
C VAL A 136 8.69 -1.13 3.89
N GLU A 137 7.62 -0.67 4.51
CA GLU A 137 7.65 -0.08 5.86
C GLU A 137 7.11 -1.09 6.85
N SER A 138 7.89 -1.41 7.87
CA SER A 138 7.52 -2.42 8.87
C SER A 138 7.94 -1.96 10.26
N GLY A 139 7.00 -1.90 11.19
CA GLY A 139 7.30 -1.50 12.56
C GLY A 139 6.05 -1.29 13.42
N PRO A 140 6.22 -1.25 14.76
CA PRO A 140 5.09 -1.21 15.69
C PRO A 140 4.20 0.03 15.55
N LEU A 141 4.75 1.16 15.13
CA LEU A 141 4.01 2.42 14.95
C LEU A 141 3.71 2.75 13.48
N VAL A 142 4.07 1.86 12.56
CA VAL A 142 3.78 2.06 11.13
C VAL A 142 2.27 2.06 10.89
N ARG A 143 1.83 2.97 10.04
CA ARG A 143 0.46 3.09 9.53
C ARG A 143 0.52 3.23 8.01
N SER A 144 -0.60 3.00 7.31
CA SER A 144 -0.64 3.09 5.84
C SER A 144 -0.19 4.46 5.31
N SER A 145 -0.36 5.53 6.08
CA SER A 145 0.09 6.89 5.71
C SER A 145 1.52 7.24 6.17
N TYR A 146 2.20 6.34 6.90
CA TYR A 146 3.52 6.60 7.45
C TYR A 146 4.55 6.80 6.33
N HIS A 147 5.34 7.88 6.39
CA HIS A 147 6.34 8.25 5.38
C HIS A 147 5.81 8.21 3.92
N ALA A 148 4.52 8.54 3.70
CA ALA A 148 3.89 8.39 2.39
C ALA A 148 4.61 9.14 1.26
N ARG A 149 5.34 10.22 1.57
CA ARG A 149 6.16 10.97 0.59
C ARG A 149 7.41 10.20 0.17
N ASP A 150 8.03 9.50 1.10
CA ASP A 150 9.28 8.76 0.88
C ASP A 150 9.03 7.44 0.14
N GLN A 151 7.76 6.99 0.15
CA GLN A 151 7.30 5.80 -0.56
C GLN A 151 7.04 6.05 -2.05
N VAL A 152 7.03 7.33 -2.50
CA VAL A 152 6.85 7.65 -3.92
C VAL A 152 8.14 7.31 -4.66
N PRO A 153 8.12 6.31 -5.56
CA PRO A 153 9.31 5.94 -6.32
C PRO A 153 9.85 7.11 -7.13
N SER A 154 11.18 7.15 -7.28
CA SER A 154 11.88 8.26 -7.96
C SER A 154 11.48 8.44 -9.43
N ASP A 155 10.88 7.42 -10.04
CA ASP A 155 10.37 7.39 -11.40
C ASP A 155 8.89 7.81 -11.54
N SER A 156 8.23 8.16 -10.41
CA SER A 156 6.83 8.63 -10.42
C SER A 156 6.66 9.89 -11.26
N PRO A 157 5.58 9.95 -12.09
CA PRO A 157 5.24 11.12 -12.90
C PRO A 157 5.10 12.41 -12.09
N ALA A 158 4.56 12.34 -10.85
CA ALA A 158 4.42 13.51 -9.98
C ALA A 158 5.77 14.08 -9.53
N LEU A 159 6.76 13.24 -9.25
CA LEU A 159 8.10 13.71 -8.92
C LEU A 159 8.79 14.33 -10.14
N ARG A 160 8.60 13.77 -11.34
CA ARG A 160 9.12 14.36 -12.58
C ARG A 160 8.49 15.73 -12.86
N GLY A 161 7.16 15.85 -12.75
CA GLY A 161 6.46 17.10 -12.95
C GLY A 161 6.76 18.15 -11.88
N ARG A 162 7.07 17.75 -10.64
CA ARG A 162 7.49 18.67 -9.56
C ARG A 162 8.90 19.16 -9.79
N ARG A 163 9.86 18.27 -10.09
CA ARG A 163 11.25 18.67 -10.44
C ARG A 163 11.31 19.62 -11.64
N ALA A 164 10.44 19.41 -12.65
CA ALA A 164 10.35 20.33 -13.78
C ALA A 164 9.81 21.72 -13.37
N ARG A 165 8.81 21.78 -12.48
CA ARG A 165 8.29 23.05 -11.92
C ARG A 165 9.30 23.75 -11.05
N ASP A 166 9.97 23.03 -10.15
CA ASP A 166 11.00 23.60 -9.26
C ASP A 166 12.20 24.13 -10.06
N ALA A 167 12.60 23.43 -11.12
CA ALA A 167 13.65 23.90 -12.03
C ALA A 167 13.22 25.15 -12.82
N ALA A 168 11.98 25.23 -13.28
CA ALA A 168 11.44 26.40 -13.96
C ALA A 168 11.38 27.62 -13.03
N THR A 169 10.93 27.43 -11.77
CA THR A 169 10.89 28.49 -10.76
C THR A 169 12.27 28.99 -10.38
N ALA A 170 13.25 28.07 -10.23
CA ALA A 170 14.64 28.43 -9.93
C ALA A 170 15.30 29.21 -11.08
N SER A 171 14.92 28.94 -12.34
CA SER A 171 15.41 29.68 -13.51
C SER A 171 14.85 31.09 -13.58
N THR A 172 13.57 31.27 -13.21
CA THR A 172 12.90 32.58 -13.20
C THR A 172 13.50 33.51 -12.15
N VAL A 173 13.80 33.00 -10.95
CA VAL A 173 14.41 33.77 -9.85
C VAL A 173 15.85 34.21 -10.18
N ARG A 174 16.58 33.43 -10.99
CA ARG A 174 17.95 33.80 -11.42
C ARG A 174 17.97 34.81 -12.56
N GLY A 175 16.89 34.95 -13.32
CA GLY A 175 16.75 35.90 -14.42
C GLY A 175 16.35 37.33 -14.01
N GLU A 176 15.85 37.50 -12.76
CA GLU A 176 15.44 38.82 -12.24
C GLU A 176 16.51 39.56 -11.42
N VAL A 177 17.71 38.97 -11.29
CA VAL A 177 18.85 39.54 -10.51
C VAL A 177 20.05 39.89 -11.41
N ALA A 178 19.83 40.01 -12.72
CA ALA A 178 20.87 40.43 -13.68
C ALA A 178 20.55 41.80 -14.29
#